data_c79f97defe0571c2088b33e669f3cf7a
#
_entry.id   c79f97defe0571c2088b33e669f3cf7a
#
_cell.length_a   1.000
_cell.length_b   1.000
_cell.length_c   1.000
_cell.angle_alpha   90.00
_cell.angle_beta   90.00
_cell.angle_gamma   90.00
#
_symmetry.space_group_name_H-M   'P 1'
#
loop_
_entity.id
_entity.type
_entity.pdbx_description
1 polymer ?
#
loop_
_entity_poly.entity_id
_entity_poly.type
_entity_poly.pdbx_seq_one_letter_code
_entity_poly.pdbx_strand_id
1 'polypeptide(L)'
;MEATFNFFFPVRVLASSRVKLTPFRVHLTCCHLKNLADGMFTQADRHAATYVETMAGHAELYAHTVSGPYESVEDFVANFVEGESQASQGMMTYAIIDKTRPASAEDEEGELAGRISFANTSAAHQCTEVGHIVVFPKYQRTHVTTNAVGLMLQEAFTSREAGGFGIRKVLWQAHAHPGNRGSVRLAERMGFREEGIRRWHRLFPRGRLRGKIGNGRPLPPGSDPDDIWRDSISLALCWDDWLEGAAAKVQEEMDRTR
;
A
#
# COMPACT_ATOMS: atom_id res chain seq x y z
N MET A 1 -6.14 -15.35 -21.58
CA MET A 1 -6.12 -15.99 -20.25
C MET A 1 -6.13 -14.88 -19.22
N GLU A 2 -7.16 -14.81 -18.38
CA GLU A 2 -7.13 -13.91 -17.23
C GLU A 2 -5.96 -14.31 -16.34
N ALA A 3 -5.18 -13.35 -15.96
CA ALA A 3 -4.01 -13.58 -15.15
C ALA A 3 -4.44 -13.87 -13.71
N THR A 4 -4.15 -15.05 -13.23
CA THR A 4 -4.37 -15.48 -11.84
C THR A 4 -3.38 -14.78 -10.90
N PHE A 5 -3.91 -14.09 -9.89
CA PHE A 5 -3.11 -13.54 -8.79
C PHE A 5 -3.03 -14.56 -7.66
N ASN A 6 -1.90 -14.59 -6.96
CA ASN A 6 -1.75 -15.36 -5.73
C ASN A 6 -2.38 -14.59 -4.55
N PHE A 7 -3.71 -14.53 -4.52
CA PHE A 7 -4.44 -13.82 -3.48
C PHE A 7 -5.71 -14.60 -3.09
N PHE A 8 -6.14 -14.47 -1.83
CA PHE A 8 -7.29 -15.23 -1.30
C PHE A 8 -8.63 -14.88 -1.94
N PHE A 9 -8.76 -13.69 -2.51
CA PHE A 9 -10.00 -13.18 -3.08
C PHE A 9 -9.83 -12.84 -4.56
N PRO A 10 -10.92 -12.77 -5.35
CA PRO A 10 -10.88 -12.30 -6.73
C PRO A 10 -10.25 -10.90 -6.80
N VAL A 11 -9.34 -10.71 -7.75
CA VAL A 11 -8.65 -9.43 -7.96
C VAL A 11 -9.24 -8.73 -9.16
N ARG A 12 -9.64 -7.49 -8.98
CA ARG A 12 -10.21 -6.63 -10.01
C ARG A 12 -9.66 -5.21 -9.93
N VAL A 13 -9.84 -4.45 -10.97
CA VAL A 13 -9.64 -3.00 -10.96
C VAL A 13 -10.73 -2.36 -10.11
N LEU A 14 -10.33 -1.46 -9.18
CA LEU A 14 -11.26 -0.68 -8.37
C LEU A 14 -11.20 0.77 -8.85
N ALA A 15 -12.34 1.43 -9.00
CA ALA A 15 -12.35 2.79 -9.52
C ALA A 15 -13.44 3.66 -8.90
N SER A 16 -13.10 4.91 -8.65
CA SER A 16 -14.01 6.04 -8.43
C SER A 16 -13.98 6.97 -9.64
N SER A 17 -14.71 8.07 -9.57
CA SER A 17 -14.60 9.13 -10.59
C SER A 17 -13.20 9.76 -10.66
N ARG A 18 -12.40 9.70 -9.59
CA ARG A 18 -11.15 10.44 -9.42
C ARG A 18 -9.89 9.57 -9.35
N VAL A 19 -10.01 8.32 -8.91
CA VAL A 19 -8.87 7.40 -8.70
C VAL A 19 -9.23 6.02 -9.22
N LYS A 20 -8.25 5.36 -9.83
CA LYS A 20 -8.30 3.95 -10.22
C LYS A 20 -7.18 3.20 -9.50
N LEU A 21 -7.49 2.01 -9.00
CA LEU A 21 -6.54 1.06 -8.46
C LEU A 21 -6.40 -0.10 -9.43
N THR A 22 -5.27 -0.16 -10.11
CA THR A 22 -4.93 -1.25 -11.03
C THR A 22 -4.03 -2.25 -10.34
N PRO A 23 -4.30 -3.56 -10.40
CA PRO A 23 -3.42 -4.58 -9.84
C PRO A 23 -1.98 -4.37 -10.27
N PHE A 24 -1.06 -4.24 -9.31
CA PHE A 24 0.35 -4.00 -9.58
C PHE A 24 0.99 -5.31 -10.04
N ARG A 25 1.32 -5.39 -11.31
CA ARG A 25 2.00 -6.54 -11.93
C ARG A 25 3.31 -6.11 -12.54
N VAL A 26 4.29 -6.97 -12.44
CA VAL A 26 5.51 -6.88 -13.22
C VAL A 26 5.80 -8.27 -13.75
N HIS A 27 6.02 -8.40 -15.05
CA HIS A 27 6.44 -9.61 -15.70
C HIS A 27 7.89 -9.47 -16.18
N LEU A 28 8.77 -9.09 -15.25
CA LEU A 28 10.20 -9.06 -15.56
C LEU A 28 10.77 -10.47 -15.40
N THR A 29 10.63 -11.33 -16.40
CA THR A 29 11.55 -12.44 -16.56
C THR A 29 12.96 -11.88 -16.85
N CYS A 30 13.99 -12.54 -16.36
CA CYS A 30 15.41 -12.13 -16.50
C CYS A 30 15.83 -11.84 -17.98
N CYS A 31 15.06 -12.34 -18.95
CA CYS A 31 15.23 -12.08 -20.39
C CYS A 31 14.69 -10.70 -20.82
N HIS A 32 13.72 -10.13 -20.12
CA HIS A 32 13.10 -8.84 -20.47
C HIS A 32 13.93 -7.64 -20.03
N LEU A 33 14.75 -7.80 -18.98
CA LEU A 33 15.68 -6.75 -18.54
C LEU A 33 16.74 -6.41 -19.60
N LYS A 34 17.08 -7.35 -20.47
CA LYS A 34 18.01 -7.11 -21.59
C LYS A 34 17.36 -6.37 -22.76
N ASN A 35 16.03 -6.37 -22.85
CA ASN A 35 15.25 -5.74 -23.92
C ASN A 35 14.71 -4.34 -23.54
N LEU A 36 15.25 -3.73 -22.49
CA LEU A 36 14.94 -2.33 -22.11
C LEU A 36 15.17 -1.35 -23.28
N ALA A 37 16.03 -1.73 -24.24
CA ALA A 37 16.30 -0.94 -25.45
C ALA A 37 15.25 -1.08 -26.56
N ASP A 38 14.39 -2.11 -26.54
CA ASP A 38 13.53 -2.46 -27.67
C ASP A 38 12.05 -2.01 -27.55
N GLY A 39 11.71 -1.23 -26.52
CA GLY A 39 10.41 -0.54 -26.45
C GLY A 39 9.18 -1.42 -26.20
N MET A 40 9.32 -2.71 -25.89
CA MET A 40 8.21 -3.63 -25.58
C MET A 40 7.90 -3.71 -24.09
N PHE A 41 7.57 -2.57 -23.45
CA PHE A 41 7.10 -2.55 -22.08
C PHE A 41 5.60 -2.81 -22.00
N THR A 42 5.18 -3.68 -21.08
CA THR A 42 3.78 -3.70 -20.65
C THR A 42 3.48 -2.49 -19.76
N GLN A 43 2.20 -2.13 -19.63
CA GLN A 43 1.77 -1.07 -18.71
C GLN A 43 2.26 -1.32 -17.26
N ALA A 44 2.26 -2.57 -16.82
CA ALA A 44 2.73 -2.97 -15.49
C ALA A 44 4.23 -2.78 -15.28
N ASP A 45 5.04 -3.02 -16.30
CA ASP A 45 6.50 -2.79 -16.23
C ASP A 45 6.81 -1.30 -16.11
N ARG A 46 6.02 -0.45 -16.77
CA ARG A 46 6.12 1.01 -16.66
C ARG A 46 5.81 1.49 -15.26
N HIS A 47 4.80 0.93 -14.58
CA HIS A 47 4.51 1.27 -13.19
C HIS A 47 5.72 1.07 -12.27
N ALA A 48 6.45 -0.04 -12.42
CA ALA A 48 7.65 -0.30 -11.60
C ALA A 48 8.78 0.70 -11.91
N ALA A 49 9.04 0.98 -13.18
CA ALA A 49 10.07 1.93 -13.60
C ALA A 49 9.77 3.34 -13.07
N THR A 50 8.58 3.86 -13.35
CA THR A 50 8.14 5.19 -12.88
C THR A 50 8.11 5.29 -11.36
N TYR A 51 7.69 4.20 -10.66
CA TYR A 51 7.71 4.16 -9.21
C TYR A 51 9.12 4.33 -8.65
N VAL A 52 10.09 3.55 -9.15
CA VAL A 52 11.48 3.60 -8.67
C VAL A 52 12.13 4.93 -9.02
N GLU A 53 11.96 5.42 -10.25
CA GLU A 53 12.49 6.71 -10.70
C GLU A 53 11.96 7.86 -9.83
N THR A 54 10.65 7.92 -9.62
CA THR A 54 10.03 8.98 -8.80
C THR A 54 10.49 8.92 -7.35
N MET A 55 10.73 7.73 -6.83
CA MET A 55 11.13 7.52 -5.43
C MET A 55 12.65 7.63 -5.18
N ALA A 56 13.47 7.69 -6.22
CA ALA A 56 14.93 7.64 -6.12
C ALA A 56 15.52 8.75 -5.23
N GLY A 57 14.92 9.94 -5.22
CA GLY A 57 15.34 11.08 -4.38
C GLY A 57 14.67 11.16 -3.01
N HIS A 58 13.76 10.22 -2.66
CA HIS A 58 12.81 10.36 -1.57
C HIS A 58 12.89 9.25 -0.53
N ALA A 59 14.10 8.97 -0.01
CA ALA A 59 14.32 7.95 1.03
C ALA A 59 13.50 8.23 2.31
N GLU A 60 13.21 9.51 2.62
CA GLU A 60 12.40 9.93 3.75
C GLU A 60 10.97 9.40 3.72
N LEU A 61 10.41 9.14 2.55
CA LEU A 61 9.07 8.56 2.41
C LEU A 61 9.00 7.10 2.89
N TYR A 62 10.14 6.45 3.02
CA TYR A 62 10.25 5.12 3.59
C TYR A 62 10.57 5.10 5.09
N ALA A 63 10.72 6.26 5.73
CA ALA A 63 11.15 6.37 7.13
C ALA A 63 10.28 5.55 8.10
N HIS A 64 9.00 5.40 7.78
CA HIS A 64 8.01 4.75 8.63
C HIS A 64 7.49 3.41 8.06
N THR A 65 7.98 2.96 6.91
CA THR A 65 7.56 1.69 6.28
C THR A 65 8.61 0.61 6.49
N VAL A 66 8.21 -0.65 6.55
CA VAL A 66 9.14 -1.78 6.61
C VAL A 66 9.79 -2.08 5.25
N SER A 67 9.10 -1.78 4.15
CA SER A 67 9.60 -1.96 2.78
C SER A 67 10.41 -0.75 2.30
N GLY A 68 11.29 -0.96 1.28
CA GLY A 68 12.15 0.08 0.70
C GLY A 68 13.15 0.73 1.69
N PRO A 69 13.95 1.72 1.25
CA PRO A 69 14.03 2.21 -0.12
C PRO A 69 14.59 1.17 -1.10
N TYR A 70 14.30 1.35 -2.40
CA TYR A 70 14.79 0.48 -3.47
C TYR A 70 15.80 1.25 -4.33
N GLU A 71 16.85 0.55 -4.79
CA GLU A 71 17.97 1.16 -5.51
C GLU A 71 17.80 1.08 -7.03
N SER A 72 17.04 0.10 -7.51
CA SER A 72 16.73 -0.10 -8.92
C SER A 72 15.36 -0.74 -9.12
N VAL A 73 14.92 -0.83 -10.38
CA VAL A 73 13.67 -1.54 -10.74
C VAL A 73 13.80 -3.02 -10.40
N GLU A 74 14.93 -3.63 -10.66
CA GLU A 74 15.21 -5.03 -10.34
C GLU A 74 15.14 -5.28 -8.84
N ASP A 75 15.72 -4.38 -8.05
CA ASP A 75 15.66 -4.45 -6.59
C ASP A 75 14.22 -4.34 -6.08
N PHE A 76 13.42 -3.42 -6.62
CA PHE A 76 12.01 -3.27 -6.28
C PHE A 76 11.20 -4.51 -6.65
N VAL A 77 11.42 -5.03 -7.86
CA VAL A 77 10.71 -6.22 -8.35
C VAL A 77 11.06 -7.44 -7.51
N ALA A 78 12.35 -7.76 -7.36
CA ALA A 78 12.79 -8.95 -6.66
C ALA A 78 12.39 -8.95 -5.17
N ASN A 79 12.50 -7.82 -4.49
CA ASN A 79 12.30 -7.75 -3.04
C ASN A 79 10.90 -7.34 -2.59
N PHE A 80 10.14 -6.61 -3.42
CA PHE A 80 8.78 -6.22 -3.06
C PHE A 80 7.73 -6.93 -3.91
N VAL A 81 7.82 -6.84 -5.24
CA VAL A 81 6.74 -7.36 -6.10
C VAL A 81 6.70 -8.89 -6.03
N GLU A 82 7.82 -9.54 -6.31
CA GLU A 82 7.94 -11.00 -6.30
C GLU A 82 8.15 -11.53 -4.88
N GLY A 83 9.06 -10.91 -4.10
CA GLY A 83 9.47 -11.40 -2.79
C GLY A 83 8.45 -11.19 -1.66
N GLU A 84 7.62 -10.16 -1.72
CA GLU A 84 6.59 -9.90 -0.72
C GLU A 84 5.18 -10.06 -1.29
N SER A 85 4.83 -9.30 -2.34
CA SER A 85 3.45 -9.17 -2.82
C SER A 85 2.95 -10.44 -3.52
N GLN A 86 3.70 -10.97 -4.48
CA GLN A 86 3.31 -12.17 -5.24
C GLN A 86 3.61 -13.47 -4.50
N ALA A 87 4.59 -13.47 -3.61
CA ALA A 87 4.93 -14.64 -2.79
C ALA A 87 3.85 -14.99 -1.75
N SER A 88 3.00 -14.04 -1.36
CA SER A 88 2.03 -14.21 -0.29
C SER A 88 0.60 -14.17 -0.80
N GLN A 89 -0.20 -15.21 -0.51
CA GLN A 89 -1.66 -15.18 -0.73
C GLN A 89 -2.36 -14.12 0.12
N GLY A 90 -1.71 -13.63 1.16
CA GLY A 90 -2.23 -12.59 2.05
C GLY A 90 -1.94 -11.17 1.60
N MET A 91 -1.30 -10.98 0.45
CA MET A 91 -0.94 -9.64 -0.03
C MET A 91 -1.36 -9.41 -1.48
N MET A 92 -1.98 -8.25 -1.72
CA MET A 92 -2.33 -7.78 -3.05
C MET A 92 -2.01 -6.30 -3.17
N THR A 93 -1.13 -5.96 -4.09
CA THR A 93 -0.69 -4.57 -4.31
C THR A 93 -1.36 -3.97 -5.54
N TYR A 94 -1.77 -2.71 -5.41
CA TYR A 94 -2.34 -1.90 -6.48
C TYR A 94 -1.47 -0.68 -6.77
N ALA A 95 -1.34 -0.36 -8.06
CA ALA A 95 -0.93 0.95 -8.53
C ALA A 95 -2.09 1.94 -8.33
N ILE A 96 -1.80 3.11 -7.82
CA ILE A 96 -2.77 4.19 -7.64
C ILE A 96 -2.67 5.12 -8.85
N ILE A 97 -3.74 5.26 -9.61
CA ILE A 97 -3.81 6.13 -10.77
C ILE A 97 -4.72 7.33 -10.44
N ASP A 98 -4.20 8.54 -10.59
CA ASP A 98 -4.98 9.78 -10.47
C ASP A 98 -5.66 10.11 -11.79
N LYS A 99 -6.97 9.84 -11.88
CA LYS A 99 -7.81 10.08 -13.05
C LYS A 99 -8.15 11.57 -13.28
N THR A 100 -7.77 12.45 -12.37
CA THR A 100 -7.91 13.91 -12.55
C THR A 100 -6.76 14.50 -13.38
N ARG A 101 -5.80 13.66 -13.75
CA ARG A 101 -4.67 14.00 -14.63
C ARG A 101 -4.89 13.44 -16.02
N PRO A 102 -4.25 14.03 -17.04
CA PRO A 102 -4.30 13.48 -18.39
C PRO A 102 -3.79 12.03 -18.43
N ALA A 103 -4.18 11.31 -19.49
CA ALA A 103 -3.59 10.02 -19.83
C ALA A 103 -2.05 10.10 -19.87
N SER A 104 -1.40 9.05 -19.42
CA SER A 104 0.07 8.96 -19.36
C SER A 104 0.57 7.68 -20.02
N ALA A 105 1.88 7.51 -20.03
CA ALA A 105 2.49 6.25 -20.48
C ALA A 105 2.15 5.07 -19.56
N GLU A 106 1.83 5.34 -18.31
CA GLU A 106 1.51 4.36 -17.28
C GLU A 106 0.04 3.94 -17.32
N ASP A 107 -0.88 4.85 -17.71
CA ASP A 107 -2.32 4.55 -17.74
C ASP A 107 -3.08 5.47 -18.68
N GLU A 108 -4.03 4.90 -19.44
CA GLU A 108 -4.88 5.61 -20.41
C GLU A 108 -5.89 6.57 -19.74
N GLU A 109 -6.15 6.40 -18.44
CA GLU A 109 -7.12 7.21 -17.70
C GLU A 109 -6.47 8.20 -16.73
N GLY A 110 -5.13 8.24 -16.61
CA GLY A 110 -4.49 9.16 -15.69
C GLY A 110 -2.98 8.95 -15.50
N GLU A 111 -2.45 9.46 -14.39
CA GLU A 111 -1.04 9.35 -14.02
C GLU A 111 -0.85 8.45 -12.81
N LEU A 112 0.26 7.68 -12.79
CA LEU A 112 0.66 6.91 -11.61
C LEU A 112 0.96 7.87 -10.44
N ALA A 113 0.31 7.64 -9.30
CA ALA A 113 0.40 8.48 -8.11
C ALA A 113 1.06 7.76 -6.91
N GLY A 114 1.26 6.45 -7.00
CA GLY A 114 1.84 5.65 -5.93
C GLY A 114 1.35 4.21 -5.92
N ARG A 115 1.45 3.58 -4.74
CA ARG A 115 0.96 2.22 -4.50
C ARG A 115 0.26 2.07 -3.16
N ILE A 116 -0.60 1.05 -3.05
CA ILE A 116 -1.33 0.66 -1.84
C ILE A 116 -1.56 -0.86 -1.88
N SER A 117 -1.63 -1.52 -0.73
CA SER A 117 -1.82 -2.97 -0.69
C SER A 117 -2.87 -3.38 0.33
N PHE A 118 -3.60 -4.45 0.02
CA PHE A 118 -4.08 -5.37 1.03
C PHE A 118 -2.89 -6.20 1.52
N ALA A 119 -2.77 -6.37 2.82
CA ALA A 119 -1.69 -7.14 3.44
C ALA A 119 -2.22 -7.95 4.62
N ASN A 120 -1.45 -8.93 5.07
CA ASN A 120 -1.83 -9.76 6.22
C ASN A 120 -3.27 -10.30 6.13
N THR A 121 -3.76 -10.53 4.90
CA THR A 121 -5.11 -11.00 4.63
C THR A 121 -5.25 -12.45 5.10
N SER A 122 -6.32 -12.73 5.83
CA SER A 122 -6.69 -14.06 6.29
C SER A 122 -8.13 -14.37 5.91
N ALA A 123 -8.32 -15.30 4.99
CA ALA A 123 -9.65 -15.78 4.62
C ALA A 123 -10.34 -16.51 5.80
N ALA A 124 -9.56 -17.23 6.62
CA ALA A 124 -10.07 -17.95 7.78
C ALA A 124 -10.58 -17.00 8.87
N HIS A 125 -9.89 -15.90 9.11
CA HIS A 125 -10.29 -14.88 10.10
C HIS A 125 -11.10 -13.74 9.52
N GLN A 126 -11.36 -13.76 8.22
CA GLN A 126 -12.09 -12.70 7.50
C GLN A 126 -11.55 -11.29 7.83
N CYS A 127 -10.22 -11.14 7.81
CA CYS A 127 -9.55 -9.88 8.09
C CYS A 127 -8.49 -9.57 7.04
N THR A 128 -8.20 -8.30 6.88
CA THR A 128 -7.12 -7.79 6.03
C THR A 128 -6.53 -6.53 6.63
N GLU A 129 -5.39 -6.09 6.16
CA GLU A 129 -4.78 -4.80 6.49
C GLU A 129 -4.73 -3.95 5.23
N VAL A 130 -5.09 -2.68 5.33
CA VAL A 130 -4.77 -1.68 4.33
C VAL A 130 -3.43 -1.06 4.71
N GLY A 131 -2.41 -1.34 3.90
CA GLY A 131 -1.03 -0.97 4.22
C GLY A 131 -0.15 -0.77 3.00
N HIS A 132 1.16 -0.71 3.23
CA HIS A 132 2.18 -0.46 2.19
C HIS A 132 1.88 0.77 1.32
N ILE A 133 1.26 1.79 1.91
CA ILE A 133 0.84 3.01 1.22
C ILE A 133 2.06 3.88 0.99
N VAL A 134 2.38 4.13 -0.27
CA VAL A 134 3.38 5.10 -0.69
C VAL A 134 2.77 5.95 -1.79
N VAL A 135 2.61 7.24 -1.53
CA VAL A 135 2.07 8.21 -2.47
C VAL A 135 3.17 9.21 -2.82
N PHE A 136 3.37 9.44 -4.11
CA PHE A 136 4.40 10.34 -4.60
C PHE A 136 4.21 11.76 -4.06
N PRO A 137 5.28 12.52 -3.84
CA PRO A 137 5.23 13.86 -3.25
C PRO A 137 4.20 14.79 -3.92
N LYS A 138 4.13 14.76 -5.24
CA LYS A 138 3.19 15.56 -6.08
C LYS A 138 1.71 15.34 -5.71
N TYR A 139 1.37 14.14 -5.21
CA TYR A 139 -0.03 13.74 -4.91
C TYR A 139 -0.35 13.69 -3.42
N GLN A 140 0.63 13.99 -2.56
CA GLN A 140 0.39 14.06 -1.12
C GLN A 140 -0.52 15.23 -0.78
N ARG A 141 -1.36 15.05 0.27
CA ARG A 141 -2.34 16.05 0.73
C ARG A 141 -3.41 16.42 -0.32
N THR A 142 -3.60 15.55 -1.30
CA THR A 142 -4.69 15.63 -2.29
C THR A 142 -5.77 14.58 -2.00
N HIS A 143 -6.72 14.46 -2.90
CA HIS A 143 -7.78 13.45 -2.87
C HIS A 143 -7.27 12.01 -3.05
N VAL A 144 -6.07 11.82 -3.60
CA VAL A 144 -5.57 10.53 -4.09
C VAL A 144 -5.57 9.45 -3.00
N THR A 145 -4.92 9.72 -1.86
CA THR A 145 -4.81 8.72 -0.80
C THR A 145 -6.17 8.37 -0.19
N THR A 146 -7.02 9.39 0.02
CA THR A 146 -8.36 9.20 0.60
C THR A 146 -9.24 8.34 -0.32
N ASN A 147 -9.23 8.61 -1.63
CA ASN A 147 -9.96 7.81 -2.62
C ASN A 147 -9.41 6.38 -2.71
N ALA A 148 -8.09 6.21 -2.72
CA ALA A 148 -7.48 4.88 -2.78
C ALA A 148 -7.87 4.02 -1.57
N VAL A 149 -7.78 4.58 -0.36
CA VAL A 149 -8.19 3.88 0.87
C VAL A 149 -9.69 3.59 0.86
N GLY A 150 -10.52 4.56 0.46
CA GLY A 150 -11.97 4.36 0.38
C GLY A 150 -12.37 3.22 -0.56
N LEU A 151 -11.79 3.14 -1.76
CA LEU A 151 -12.00 2.04 -2.69
C LEU A 151 -11.64 0.68 -2.08
N MET A 152 -10.52 0.60 -1.35
CA MET A 152 -10.13 -0.65 -0.68
C MET A 152 -11.09 -1.02 0.45
N LEU A 153 -11.59 -0.05 1.22
CA LEU A 153 -12.58 -0.32 2.27
C LEU A 153 -13.91 -0.78 1.68
N GLN A 154 -14.37 -0.15 0.61
CA GLN A 154 -15.57 -0.58 -0.11
C GLN A 154 -15.42 -2.02 -0.62
N GLU A 155 -14.30 -2.37 -1.24
CA GLU A 155 -14.02 -3.74 -1.72
C GLU A 155 -13.99 -4.73 -0.56
N ALA A 156 -13.31 -4.39 0.54
CA ALA A 156 -13.16 -5.26 1.70
C ALA A 156 -14.50 -5.58 2.37
N PHE A 157 -15.35 -4.57 2.59
CA PHE A 157 -16.63 -4.75 3.31
C PHE A 157 -17.82 -5.14 2.42
N THR A 158 -17.72 -4.96 1.11
CA THR A 158 -18.74 -5.47 0.18
C THR A 158 -18.88 -6.98 0.34
N SER A 159 -20.12 -7.47 0.40
CA SER A 159 -20.38 -8.90 0.57
C SER A 159 -19.83 -9.72 -0.60
N ARG A 160 -19.54 -11.00 -0.34
CA ARG A 160 -19.07 -11.93 -1.40
C ARG A 160 -20.10 -12.14 -2.49
N GLU A 161 -21.37 -12.13 -2.14
CA GLU A 161 -22.49 -12.23 -3.10
C GLU A 161 -22.53 -11.03 -4.04
N ALA A 162 -22.14 -9.86 -3.57
CA ALA A 162 -21.99 -8.64 -4.38
C ALA A 162 -20.59 -8.51 -5.03
N GLY A 163 -19.74 -9.56 -4.93
CA GLY A 163 -18.44 -9.64 -5.58
C GLY A 163 -17.28 -9.02 -4.80
N GLY A 164 -17.49 -8.58 -3.55
CA GLY A 164 -16.44 -8.10 -2.65
C GLY A 164 -15.82 -9.21 -1.79
N PHE A 165 -15.03 -8.82 -0.78
CA PHE A 165 -14.33 -9.81 0.06
C PHE A 165 -15.17 -10.30 1.25
N GLY A 166 -16.17 -9.55 1.70
CA GLY A 166 -16.97 -9.87 2.88
C GLY A 166 -16.14 -9.93 4.17
N ILE A 167 -15.17 -9.05 4.31
CA ILE A 167 -14.25 -8.96 5.46
C ILE A 167 -15.02 -8.48 6.70
N ARG A 168 -14.62 -8.96 7.88
CA ARG A 168 -15.17 -8.55 9.17
C ARG A 168 -14.35 -7.45 9.84
N LYS A 169 -13.06 -7.37 9.52
CA LYS A 169 -12.14 -6.42 10.14
C LYS A 169 -11.05 -5.99 9.17
N VAL A 170 -10.91 -4.70 8.99
CA VAL A 170 -9.78 -4.09 8.29
C VAL A 170 -8.85 -3.47 9.30
N LEU A 171 -7.57 -3.81 9.23
CA LEU A 171 -6.50 -3.31 10.10
C LEU A 171 -5.75 -2.18 9.42
N TRP A 172 -5.18 -1.31 10.27
CA TRP A 172 -4.19 -0.29 9.88
C TRP A 172 -3.08 -0.26 10.92
N GLN A 173 -1.84 -0.54 10.48
CA GLN A 173 -0.69 -0.60 11.38
C GLN A 173 0.29 0.53 11.06
N ALA A 174 0.13 1.66 11.74
CA ALA A 174 1.01 2.82 11.58
C ALA A 174 2.24 2.73 12.50
N HIS A 175 3.39 3.25 12.03
CA HIS A 175 4.54 3.44 12.92
C HIS A 175 4.17 4.43 14.04
N ALA A 176 4.38 4.02 15.29
CA ALA A 176 4.08 4.81 16.49
C ALA A 176 5.19 5.86 16.74
N HIS A 177 5.36 6.77 15.80
CA HIS A 177 6.33 7.86 15.85
C HIS A 177 5.62 9.21 15.59
N PRO A 178 5.97 10.29 16.34
CA PRO A 178 5.34 11.60 16.15
C PRO A 178 5.36 12.11 14.70
N GLY A 179 6.42 11.81 13.95
CA GLY A 179 6.55 12.16 12.54
C GLY A 179 5.55 11.45 11.62
N ASN A 180 4.94 10.33 12.05
CA ASN A 180 3.97 9.55 11.28
C ASN A 180 2.50 9.85 11.62
N ARG A 181 2.24 10.92 12.35
CA ARG A 181 0.86 11.32 12.72
C ARG A 181 -0.08 11.49 11.53
N GLY A 182 0.45 11.81 10.36
CA GLY A 182 -0.35 11.91 9.12
C GLY A 182 -1.06 10.60 8.77
N SER A 183 -0.38 9.47 8.93
CA SER A 183 -0.94 8.14 8.69
C SER A 183 -2.07 7.80 9.67
N VAL A 184 -1.85 8.06 10.97
CA VAL A 184 -2.86 7.82 12.02
C VAL A 184 -4.10 8.69 11.77
N ARG A 185 -3.93 10.00 11.54
CA ARG A 185 -5.04 10.92 11.26
C ARG A 185 -5.82 10.54 9.99
N LEU A 186 -5.15 9.99 8.99
CA LEU A 186 -5.84 9.48 7.81
C LEU A 186 -6.74 8.30 8.19
N ALA A 187 -6.21 7.32 8.93
CA ALA A 187 -6.98 6.17 9.37
C ALA A 187 -8.20 6.58 10.21
N GLU A 188 -8.02 7.46 11.22
CA GLU A 188 -9.11 7.98 12.08
C GLU A 188 -10.18 8.70 11.25
N ARG A 189 -9.77 9.49 10.28
CA ARG A 189 -10.69 10.18 9.36
C ARG A 189 -11.49 9.20 8.50
N MET A 190 -10.86 8.08 8.10
CA MET A 190 -11.51 6.99 7.38
C MET A 190 -12.32 6.04 8.29
N GLY A 191 -12.49 6.37 9.56
CA GLY A 191 -13.34 5.64 10.49
C GLY A 191 -12.65 4.59 11.35
N PHE A 192 -11.35 4.39 11.20
CA PHE A 192 -10.61 3.46 12.05
C PHE A 192 -10.53 3.95 13.49
N ARG A 193 -10.55 3.02 14.43
CA ARG A 193 -10.38 3.26 15.87
C ARG A 193 -9.09 2.63 16.36
N GLU A 194 -8.39 3.31 17.26
CA GLU A 194 -7.17 2.79 17.87
C GLU A 194 -7.49 1.62 18.81
N GLU A 195 -6.75 0.52 18.68
CA GLU A 195 -6.83 -0.67 19.54
C GLU A 195 -5.62 -0.77 20.48
N GLY A 196 -4.57 -0.01 20.26
CA GLY A 196 -3.41 0.03 21.14
C GLY A 196 -2.07 0.05 20.41
N ILE A 197 -0.98 -0.03 21.19
CA ILE A 197 0.39 0.03 20.71
C ILE A 197 1.08 -1.33 20.86
N ARG A 198 1.64 -1.83 19.78
CA ARG A 198 2.53 -3.00 19.73
C ARG A 198 3.97 -2.50 19.83
N ARG A 199 4.61 -2.71 20.99
CA ARG A 199 6.02 -2.37 21.19
C ARG A 199 6.91 -3.41 20.52
N TRP A 200 8.08 -2.99 19.99
CA TRP A 200 9.05 -3.87 19.32
C TRP A 200 8.41 -4.70 18.21
N HIS A 201 7.49 -4.10 17.47
CA HIS A 201 6.61 -4.86 16.56
C HIS A 201 7.30 -5.30 15.27
N ARG A 202 8.19 -4.47 14.74
CA ARG A 202 8.88 -4.76 13.47
C ARG A 202 10.34 -4.36 13.56
N LEU A 203 11.22 -5.28 13.17
CA LEU A 203 12.63 -4.99 12.86
C LEU A 203 12.68 -4.52 11.41
N PHE A 204 13.39 -3.42 11.14
CA PHE A 204 13.64 -3.00 9.77
C PHE A 204 14.67 -3.92 9.10
N PRO A 205 14.45 -4.34 7.85
CA PRO A 205 15.37 -5.23 7.15
C PRO A 205 16.76 -4.61 7.00
N ARG A 206 17.79 -5.38 7.32
CA ARG A 206 19.19 -4.99 7.08
C ARG A 206 19.41 -4.71 5.60
N GLY A 207 20.28 -3.78 5.26
CA GLY A 207 20.50 -3.31 3.90
C GLY A 207 19.47 -2.28 3.41
N ARG A 208 18.38 -2.03 4.18
CA ARG A 208 17.35 -1.04 3.83
C ARG A 208 17.12 0.01 4.91
N LEU A 209 18.18 0.32 5.67
CA LEU A 209 18.08 1.20 6.83
C LEU A 209 18.18 2.69 6.48
N ARG A 210 18.56 3.03 5.23
CA ARG A 210 18.68 4.42 4.79
C ARG A 210 17.37 5.19 4.97
N GLY A 211 17.42 6.24 5.79
CA GLY A 211 16.26 7.10 6.08
C GLY A 211 15.23 6.50 7.05
N LYS A 212 15.44 5.28 7.57
CA LYS A 212 14.54 4.68 8.57
C LYS A 212 14.64 5.39 9.91
N ILE A 213 13.51 5.46 10.60
CA ILE A 213 13.40 6.01 11.95
C ILE A 213 12.97 4.88 12.89
N GLY A 214 13.70 4.68 13.96
CA GLY A 214 13.40 3.66 14.97
C GLY A 214 12.44 4.15 16.06
N ASN A 215 12.16 3.26 17.02
CA ASN A 215 11.32 3.56 18.19
C ASN A 215 12.06 4.38 19.28
N GLY A 216 13.34 4.65 19.10
CA GLY A 216 14.16 5.45 20.04
C GLY A 216 14.48 4.73 21.36
N ARG A 217 14.23 3.41 21.46
CA ARG A 217 14.50 2.64 22.68
C ARG A 217 15.90 2.06 22.66
N PRO A 218 16.57 1.93 23.82
CA PRO A 218 17.82 1.19 23.94
C PRO A 218 17.64 -0.27 23.50
N LEU A 219 18.59 -0.79 22.73
CA LEU A 219 18.59 -2.19 22.34
C LEU A 219 18.92 -3.09 23.54
N PRO A 220 18.35 -4.32 23.62
CA PRO A 220 18.71 -5.29 24.61
C PRO A 220 20.20 -5.68 24.52
N PRO A 221 20.83 -6.12 25.61
CA PRO A 221 22.19 -6.64 25.58
C PRO A 221 22.34 -7.79 24.58
N GLY A 222 23.39 -7.73 23.77
CA GLY A 222 23.67 -8.73 22.73
C GLY A 222 22.94 -8.53 21.39
N SER A 223 22.14 -7.46 21.27
CA SER A 223 21.59 -7.05 19.96
C SER A 223 22.70 -6.52 19.06
N ASP A 224 22.47 -6.63 17.74
CA ASP A 224 23.30 -5.94 16.76
C ASP A 224 23.06 -4.41 16.91
N PRO A 225 24.12 -3.59 17.05
CA PRO A 225 23.99 -2.15 17.27
C PRO A 225 23.30 -1.42 16.12
N ASP A 226 23.28 -2.01 14.91
CA ASP A 226 22.63 -1.44 13.73
C ASP A 226 21.15 -1.82 13.61
N ASP A 227 20.60 -2.63 14.51
CA ASP A 227 19.20 -3.01 14.48
C ASP A 227 18.30 -1.80 14.76
N ILE A 228 17.37 -1.54 13.86
CA ILE A 228 16.35 -0.50 14.00
C ILE A 228 14.98 -1.15 14.15
N TRP A 229 14.35 -0.92 15.29
CA TRP A 229 13.02 -1.44 15.61
C TRP A 229 11.96 -0.34 15.57
N ARG A 230 10.74 -0.70 15.17
CA ARG A 230 9.60 0.20 15.30
C ARG A 230 8.53 -0.37 16.23
N ASP A 231 7.88 0.53 16.96
CA ASP A 231 6.60 0.28 17.60
C ASP A 231 5.48 0.60 16.59
N SER A 232 4.32 -0.03 16.70
CA SER A 232 3.20 0.25 15.80
C SER A 232 1.93 0.53 16.57
N ILE A 233 1.22 1.58 16.17
CA ILE A 233 -0.18 1.81 16.57
C ILE A 233 -1.04 0.90 15.71
N SER A 234 -1.86 0.08 16.36
CA SER A 234 -2.86 -0.77 15.71
C SER A 234 -4.20 -0.06 15.74
N LEU A 235 -4.76 0.18 14.56
CA LEU A 235 -6.12 0.68 14.41
C LEU A 235 -6.93 -0.34 13.62
N ALA A 236 -8.23 -0.35 13.83
CA ALA A 236 -9.15 -1.24 13.12
C ALA A 236 -10.43 -0.51 12.74
N LEU A 237 -11.03 -0.99 11.66
CA LEU A 237 -12.40 -0.70 11.27
C LEU A 237 -13.11 -2.04 11.11
N CYS A 238 -14.22 -2.22 11.84
CA CYS A 238 -14.98 -3.46 11.84
C CYS A 238 -16.26 -3.33 10.98
N TRP A 239 -16.85 -4.47 10.61
CA TRP A 239 -18.02 -4.51 9.73
C TRP A 239 -19.25 -3.85 10.32
N ASP A 240 -19.42 -3.91 11.64
CA ASP A 240 -20.47 -3.23 12.39
C ASP A 240 -20.27 -1.72 12.35
N ASP A 241 -19.06 -1.20 12.61
CA ASP A 241 -18.75 0.23 12.42
C ASP A 241 -19.06 0.68 10.99
N TRP A 242 -18.74 -0.19 9.99
CA TRP A 242 -19.00 0.10 8.57
C TRP A 242 -20.48 0.31 8.30
N LEU A 243 -21.35 -0.56 8.86
CA LEU A 243 -22.80 -0.46 8.72
C LEU A 243 -23.40 0.69 9.54
N GLU A 244 -22.84 1.00 10.72
CA GLU A 244 -23.30 2.04 11.63
C GLU A 244 -22.94 3.46 11.19
N GLY A 245 -22.31 3.64 10.04
CA GLY A 245 -22.10 4.94 9.43
C GLY A 245 -20.70 5.21 8.89
N ALA A 246 -19.70 4.33 9.12
CA ALA A 246 -18.38 4.52 8.54
C ALA A 246 -18.40 4.48 7.02
N ALA A 247 -19.27 3.68 6.39
CA ALA A 247 -19.45 3.65 4.94
C ALA A 247 -19.82 5.03 4.38
N ALA A 248 -20.79 5.70 4.97
CA ALA A 248 -21.23 7.04 4.56
C ALA A 248 -20.12 8.08 4.79
N LYS A 249 -19.44 8.03 5.93
CA LYS A 249 -18.30 8.90 6.25
C LYS A 249 -17.14 8.73 5.25
N VAL A 250 -16.82 7.50 4.88
CA VAL A 250 -15.78 7.21 3.89
C VAL A 250 -16.15 7.78 2.53
N GLN A 251 -17.42 7.63 2.11
CA GLN A 251 -17.87 8.20 0.84
C GLN A 251 -17.80 9.74 0.86
N GLU A 252 -18.23 10.37 1.96
CA GLU A 252 -18.11 11.83 2.16
C GLU A 252 -16.64 12.29 2.04
N GLU A 253 -15.71 11.57 2.67
CA GLU A 253 -14.28 11.89 2.60
C GLU A 253 -13.72 11.70 1.18
N MET A 254 -14.21 10.71 0.42
CA MET A 254 -13.82 10.50 -0.98
C MET A 254 -14.34 11.63 -1.89
N ASP A 255 -15.53 12.14 -1.63
CA ASP A 255 -16.18 13.18 -2.43
C ASP A 255 -15.67 14.59 -2.11
N ARG A 256 -14.98 14.75 -0.98
CA ARG A 256 -14.47 16.06 -0.53
C ARG A 256 -13.51 16.65 -1.55
N THR A 257 -13.88 17.81 -2.08
CA THR A 257 -13.02 18.64 -2.95
C THR A 257 -12.06 19.45 -2.07
N ARG A 258 -10.77 19.28 -2.29
CA ARG A 258 -9.70 20.08 -1.66
C ARG A 258 -8.94 20.83 -2.73
#